data_3ea68046bd6038c23c4a2c89c371dbe3
#
_entry.id   3ea68046bd6038c23c4a2c89c371dbe3
#
_cell.length_a   1.000
_cell.length_b   1.000
_cell.length_c   1.000
_cell.angle_alpha   90.00
_cell.angle_beta   90.00
_cell.angle_gamma   90.00
#
_symmetry.space_group_name_H-M   'P 1'
#
loop_
_entity.id
_entity.type
_entity.pdbx_description
1 polymer ?
#
loop_
_entity_poly.entity_id
_entity_poly.type
_entity_poly.pdbx_seq_one_letter_code
_entity_poly.pdbx_strand_id
1 'polypeptide(L)'
;EIITITGMIYDGTGWAFRDAMFESWQADASGRFPGEDGADPKVAGFCRFAADGETGEFTLRTVKPGSVDGQAPHIALWIVARGINTGLQTRIYFEDEDNDADPVLNRIEQRHRVETLIAKKTGEGIYRFDIVLQGEAETVFLDM
;
A
#
# COMPACT_ATOMS: atom_id res chain seq x y z
N GLU A 1 2.13 -1.78 17.06
CA GLU A 1 3.39 -1.26 16.49
C GLU A 1 3.10 -0.16 15.48
N ILE A 2 3.70 1.00 15.67
CA ILE A 2 3.59 2.11 14.73
C ILE A 2 4.68 1.94 13.68
N ILE A 3 4.29 2.06 12.42
CA ILE A 3 5.21 1.95 11.28
C ILE A 3 5.15 3.20 10.42
N THR A 4 6.19 3.42 9.64
CA THR A 4 6.26 4.49 8.65
C THR A 4 6.56 3.86 7.29
N ILE A 5 5.72 4.18 6.30
CA ILE A 5 5.91 3.74 4.93
C ILE A 5 6.18 4.97 4.08
N THR A 6 7.31 4.98 3.40
CA THR A 6 7.66 6.05 2.47
C THR A 6 7.81 5.48 1.07
N GLY A 7 7.59 6.31 0.08
CA GLY A 7 7.76 5.89 -1.29
C GLY A 7 7.54 7.03 -2.26
N MET A 8 7.78 6.75 -3.52
CA MET A 8 7.52 7.69 -4.60
C MET A 8 6.62 7.03 -5.62
N ILE A 9 5.85 7.84 -6.34
CA ILE A 9 5.04 7.37 -7.44
C ILE A 9 5.68 7.87 -8.74
N TYR A 10 5.98 6.95 -9.64
CA TYR A 10 6.67 7.26 -10.91
C TYR A 10 5.75 7.01 -12.10
N ASP A 11 5.89 7.83 -13.13
CA ASP A 11 5.27 7.56 -14.43
C ASP A 11 6.12 6.54 -15.23
N GLY A 12 5.71 6.26 -16.46
CA GLY A 12 6.41 5.29 -17.29
C GLY A 12 7.80 5.71 -17.77
N THR A 13 8.16 6.98 -17.58
CA THR A 13 9.47 7.54 -17.99
C THR A 13 10.44 7.70 -16.82
N GLY A 14 10.01 7.35 -15.59
CA GLY A 14 10.82 7.48 -14.40
C GLY A 14 10.70 8.81 -13.68
N TRP A 15 9.83 9.70 -14.14
CA TRP A 15 9.56 10.97 -13.47
C TRP A 15 8.60 10.78 -12.30
N ALA A 16 8.90 11.41 -11.19
CA ALA A 16 8.03 11.33 -10.01
C ALA A 16 6.81 12.24 -10.17
N PHE A 17 5.63 11.73 -9.78
CA PHE A 17 4.45 12.56 -9.64
C PHE A 17 4.50 13.32 -8.32
N ARG A 18 4.19 14.61 -8.37
CA ARG A 18 4.22 15.48 -7.19
C ARG A 18 2.82 15.87 -6.70
N ASP A 19 1.79 15.53 -7.45
CA ASP A 19 0.41 15.91 -7.14
C ASP A 19 -0.50 14.70 -6.88
N ALA A 20 0.08 13.54 -6.58
CA ALA A 20 -0.70 12.36 -6.26
C ALA A 20 -1.38 12.49 -4.90
N MET A 21 -2.61 12.01 -4.82
CA MET A 21 -3.35 11.88 -3.57
C MET A 21 -3.67 10.41 -3.32
N PHE A 22 -3.68 10.03 -2.05
CA PHE A 22 -3.87 8.65 -1.65
C PHE A 22 -4.95 8.54 -0.60
N GLU A 23 -5.69 7.43 -0.67
CA GLU A 23 -6.59 7.01 0.40
C GLU A 23 -6.20 5.59 0.79
N SER A 24 -6.02 5.35 2.08
CA SER A 24 -5.68 4.02 2.58
C SER A 24 -6.79 3.46 3.47
N TRP A 25 -6.94 2.14 3.43
CA TRP A 25 -7.88 1.42 4.28
C TRP A 25 -7.19 0.18 4.82
N GLN A 26 -7.26 -0.02 6.14
CA GLN A 26 -6.57 -1.12 6.78
C GLN A 26 -7.28 -1.61 8.05
N ALA A 27 -6.95 -2.83 8.45
CA ALA A 27 -7.32 -3.37 9.75
C ALA A 27 -6.36 -2.86 10.84
N ASP A 28 -6.74 -3.04 12.09
CA ASP A 28 -5.84 -2.80 13.23
C ASP A 28 -4.83 -3.95 13.39
N ALA A 29 -4.02 -3.89 14.43
CA ALA A 29 -2.96 -4.89 14.67
C ALA A 29 -3.51 -6.30 14.92
N SER A 30 -4.78 -6.43 15.30
CA SER A 30 -5.42 -7.72 15.52
C SER A 30 -6.19 -8.23 14.29
N GLY A 31 -6.16 -7.49 13.19
CA GLY A 31 -6.84 -7.86 11.95
C GLY A 31 -8.31 -7.48 11.91
N ARG A 32 -8.73 -6.50 12.71
CA ARG A 32 -10.13 -6.05 12.77
C ARG A 32 -10.28 -4.66 12.20
N PHE A 33 -11.36 -4.46 11.46
CA PHE A 33 -11.71 -3.15 10.89
C PHE A 33 -12.56 -2.33 11.88
N PRO A 34 -12.58 -1.00 11.73
CA PRO A 34 -13.43 -0.15 12.55
C PRO A 34 -14.89 -0.62 12.54
N GLY A 35 -15.50 -0.69 13.71
CA GLY A 35 -16.88 -1.15 13.87
C GLY A 35 -17.03 -2.63 14.18
N GLU A 36 -15.96 -3.41 14.02
CA GLU A 36 -15.99 -4.83 14.40
C GLU A 36 -15.78 -5.00 15.91
N ASP A 37 -16.35 -6.07 16.47
CA ASP A 37 -16.17 -6.38 17.89
C ASP A 37 -14.68 -6.61 18.19
N GLY A 38 -14.19 -5.91 19.22
CA GLY A 38 -12.79 -6.02 19.62
C GLY A 38 -11.81 -5.18 18.81
N ALA A 39 -12.29 -4.39 17.84
CA ALA A 39 -11.44 -3.47 17.10
C ALA A 39 -10.86 -2.38 18.02
N ASP A 40 -9.63 -1.98 17.74
CA ASP A 40 -8.96 -0.93 18.50
C ASP A 40 -9.63 0.43 18.18
N PRO A 41 -10.25 1.10 19.17
CA PRO A 41 -10.93 2.36 18.93
C PRO A 41 -10.00 3.50 18.54
N LYS A 42 -8.68 3.34 18.74
CA LYS A 42 -7.68 4.35 18.38
C LYS A 42 -7.24 4.24 16.93
N VAL A 43 -7.62 3.18 16.23
CA VAL A 43 -7.26 2.96 14.82
C VAL A 43 -8.45 3.30 13.95
N ALA A 44 -8.35 4.39 13.19
CA ALA A 44 -9.43 4.84 12.32
C ALA A 44 -9.62 3.95 11.09
N GLY A 45 -8.58 3.27 10.65
CA GLY A 45 -8.60 2.40 9.48
C GLY A 45 -8.50 3.13 8.15
N PHE A 46 -8.96 4.36 8.08
CA PHE A 46 -8.95 5.19 6.87
C PHE A 46 -7.99 6.36 7.04
N CYS A 47 -7.23 6.66 5.99
CA CYS A 47 -6.36 7.82 5.97
C CYS A 47 -6.29 8.41 4.56
N ARG A 48 -6.29 9.73 4.47
CA ARG A 48 -6.08 10.45 3.20
C ARG A 48 -4.78 11.24 3.32
N PHE A 49 -3.91 11.10 2.33
CA PHE A 49 -2.62 11.79 2.34
C PHE A 49 -2.16 12.10 0.93
N ALA A 50 -1.18 12.99 0.80
CA ALA A 50 -0.68 13.44 -0.50
C ALA A 50 0.84 13.29 -0.57
N ALA A 51 1.37 13.23 -1.79
CA ALA A 51 2.80 13.30 -2.01
C ALA A 51 3.31 14.72 -1.71
N ASP A 52 4.56 14.80 -1.27
CA ASP A 52 5.22 16.11 -1.06
C ASP A 52 5.33 16.82 -2.39
N GLY A 53 4.88 18.09 -2.45
CA GLY A 53 4.84 18.85 -3.68
C GLY A 53 6.22 19.19 -4.26
N GLU A 54 7.27 19.11 -3.47
CA GLU A 54 8.64 19.39 -3.93
C GLU A 54 9.37 18.12 -4.35
N THR A 55 9.24 17.04 -3.57
CA THR A 55 10.00 15.81 -3.79
C THR A 55 9.21 14.71 -4.50
N GLY A 56 7.89 14.73 -4.39
CA GLY A 56 7.02 13.65 -4.86
C GLY A 56 6.97 12.45 -3.92
N GLU A 57 7.65 12.53 -2.79
CA GLU A 57 7.63 11.43 -1.81
C GLU A 57 6.37 11.47 -0.95
N PHE A 58 5.72 10.32 -0.79
CA PHE A 58 4.63 10.19 0.17
C PHE A 58 5.14 9.54 1.45
N THR A 59 4.46 9.84 2.55
CA THR A 59 4.74 9.23 3.86
C THR A 59 3.42 8.86 4.52
N LEU A 60 3.29 7.60 4.87
CA LEU A 60 2.16 7.09 5.62
C LEU A 60 2.66 6.55 6.95
N ARG A 61 2.19 7.16 8.05
CA ARG A 61 2.49 6.67 9.38
C ARG A 61 1.22 6.06 9.97
N THR A 62 1.30 4.80 10.36
CA THR A 62 0.10 4.06 10.79
C THR A 62 0.48 2.90 11.70
N VAL A 63 -0.53 2.19 12.17
CA VAL A 63 -0.34 0.94 12.92
C VAL A 63 -0.15 -0.18 11.90
N LYS A 64 0.81 -1.08 12.14
CA LYS A 64 1.00 -2.24 11.28
C LYS A 64 -0.22 -3.16 11.41
N PRO A 65 -0.92 -3.44 10.29
CA PRO A 65 -2.13 -4.26 10.35
C PRO A 65 -1.83 -5.73 10.63
N GLY A 66 -2.81 -6.44 11.17
CA GLY A 66 -2.77 -7.89 11.29
C GLY A 66 -3.40 -8.57 10.09
N SER A 67 -3.33 -9.90 10.05
CA SER A 67 -3.96 -10.68 8.97
C SER A 67 -5.48 -10.64 9.08
N VAL A 68 -6.16 -10.72 7.92
CA VAL A 68 -7.62 -10.67 7.82
C VAL A 68 -8.09 -11.83 6.94
N ASP A 69 -8.91 -12.72 7.51
CA ASP A 69 -9.60 -13.78 6.74
C ASP A 69 -8.69 -14.58 5.80
N GLY A 70 -7.54 -15.00 6.28
CA GLY A 70 -6.57 -15.76 5.49
C GLY A 70 -5.73 -14.93 4.55
N GLN A 71 -5.92 -13.61 4.53
CA GLN A 71 -5.08 -12.68 3.76
C GLN A 71 -3.92 -12.22 4.61
N ALA A 72 -2.75 -12.06 3.99
CA ALA A 72 -1.60 -11.52 4.69
C ALA A 72 -1.85 -10.06 5.12
N PRO A 73 -1.16 -9.57 6.15
CA PRO A 73 -1.29 -8.17 6.55
C PRO A 73 -1.05 -7.24 5.37
N HIS A 74 -1.98 -6.32 5.14
CA HIS A 74 -1.88 -5.39 4.00
C HIS A 74 -2.66 -4.13 4.25
N ILE A 75 -2.34 -3.10 3.47
CA ILE A 75 -3.06 -1.83 3.45
C ILE A 75 -3.61 -1.66 2.03
N ALA A 76 -4.93 -1.51 1.91
CA ALA A 76 -5.54 -1.18 0.62
C ALA A 76 -5.24 0.29 0.31
N LEU A 77 -4.83 0.57 -0.93
CA LEU A 77 -4.41 1.90 -1.35
C LEU A 77 -5.15 2.31 -2.61
N TRP A 78 -5.73 3.50 -2.57
CA TRP A 78 -6.40 4.13 -3.71
C TRP A 78 -5.60 5.35 -4.12
N ILE A 79 -5.30 5.48 -5.40
CA ILE A 79 -4.41 6.53 -5.91
C ILE A 79 -5.14 7.37 -6.94
N VAL A 80 -5.06 8.70 -6.77
CA VAL A 80 -5.56 9.67 -7.74
C VAL A 80 -4.42 10.63 -8.06
N ALA A 81 -4.15 10.83 -9.34
CA ALA A 81 -3.11 11.76 -9.78
C ALA A 81 -3.55 12.44 -11.06
N ARG A 82 -2.88 13.55 -11.40
CA ARG A 82 -3.16 14.28 -12.63
C ARG A 82 -2.90 13.38 -13.84
N GLY A 83 -3.82 13.38 -14.80
CA GLY A 83 -3.70 12.54 -15.99
C GLY A 83 -4.26 11.12 -15.83
N ILE A 84 -4.72 10.78 -14.63
CA ILE A 84 -5.39 9.50 -14.37
C ILE A 84 -6.89 9.77 -14.33
N ASN A 85 -7.61 9.20 -15.30
CA ASN A 85 -9.06 9.44 -15.43
C ASN A 85 -9.89 8.74 -14.36
N THR A 86 -9.39 7.62 -13.84
CA THR A 86 -10.05 6.85 -12.79
C THR A 86 -9.03 6.54 -11.69
N GLY A 87 -9.51 6.41 -10.46
CA GLY A 87 -8.63 6.02 -9.37
C GLY A 87 -8.04 4.63 -9.59
N LEU A 88 -6.80 4.45 -9.18
CA LEU A 88 -6.12 3.15 -9.24
C LEU A 88 -6.09 2.52 -7.87
N GLN A 89 -6.33 1.21 -7.82
CA GLN A 89 -6.30 0.45 -6.57
C GLN A 89 -5.14 -0.51 -6.55
N THR A 90 -4.44 -0.55 -5.42
CA THR A 90 -3.39 -1.52 -5.17
C THR A 90 -3.40 -1.89 -3.69
N ARG A 91 -2.46 -2.70 -3.28
CA ARG A 91 -2.28 -3.07 -1.87
C ARG A 91 -0.81 -2.97 -1.51
N ILE A 92 -0.54 -2.63 -0.26
CA ILE A 92 0.81 -2.65 0.30
C ILE A 92 0.90 -3.86 1.22
N TYR A 93 1.71 -4.84 0.83
CA TYR A 93 2.06 -5.99 1.67
C TYR A 93 3.42 -5.74 2.32
N PHE A 94 3.84 -6.59 3.23
CA PHE A 94 5.07 -6.38 4.00
C PHE A 94 6.05 -7.52 3.79
N GLU A 95 7.29 -7.18 3.52
CA GLU A 95 8.38 -8.13 3.25
C GLU A 95 8.63 -9.09 4.42
N ASP A 96 8.47 -8.61 5.65
CA ASP A 96 8.71 -9.39 6.86
C ASP A 96 7.50 -10.20 7.34
N GLU A 97 6.46 -10.34 6.50
CA GLU A 97 5.30 -11.18 6.77
C GLU A 97 5.25 -12.36 5.80
N ASP A 98 4.53 -13.40 6.20
CA ASP A 98 4.30 -14.55 5.31
C ASP A 98 3.18 -14.21 4.35
N ASN A 99 3.53 -13.97 3.09
CA ASN A 99 2.59 -13.60 2.04
C ASN A 99 2.20 -14.77 1.14
N ASP A 100 2.76 -15.96 1.35
CA ASP A 100 2.66 -17.07 0.40
C ASP A 100 1.24 -17.62 0.24
N ALA A 101 0.44 -17.56 1.28
CA ALA A 101 -0.92 -18.08 1.27
C ALA A 101 -1.99 -17.03 0.96
N ASP A 102 -1.59 -15.79 0.67
CA ASP A 102 -2.54 -14.72 0.40
C ASP A 102 -3.29 -14.98 -0.91
N PRO A 103 -4.63 -15.06 -0.90
CA PRO A 103 -5.38 -15.40 -2.10
C PRO A 103 -5.32 -14.34 -3.19
N VAL A 104 -5.16 -13.06 -2.83
CA VAL A 104 -5.05 -11.98 -3.82
C VAL A 104 -3.71 -12.05 -4.53
N LEU A 105 -2.62 -12.23 -3.80
CA LEU A 105 -1.29 -12.38 -4.40
C LEU A 105 -1.20 -13.61 -5.27
N ASN A 106 -1.89 -14.69 -4.90
CA ASN A 106 -1.87 -15.93 -5.67
C ASN A 106 -2.68 -15.87 -6.96
N ARG A 107 -3.49 -14.83 -7.15
CA ARG A 107 -4.21 -14.59 -8.42
C ARG A 107 -3.34 -13.89 -9.46
N ILE A 108 -2.20 -13.36 -9.08
CA ILE A 108 -1.31 -12.64 -10.00
C ILE A 108 -0.57 -13.69 -10.84
N GLU A 109 -0.86 -13.74 -12.13
CA GLU A 109 -0.30 -14.75 -13.04
C GLU A 109 1.21 -14.56 -13.26
N GLN A 110 1.63 -13.32 -13.45
CA GLN A 110 3.05 -12.99 -13.64
C GLN A 110 3.73 -12.89 -12.28
N ARG A 111 4.27 -14.00 -11.82
CA ARG A 111 4.78 -14.12 -10.43
C ARG A 111 5.88 -13.12 -10.09
N HIS A 112 6.67 -12.71 -11.06
CA HIS A 112 7.71 -11.69 -10.83
C HIS A 112 7.12 -10.32 -10.48
N ARG A 113 5.86 -10.07 -10.80
CA ARG A 113 5.20 -8.80 -10.47
C ARG A 113 4.65 -8.75 -9.05
N VAL A 114 4.59 -9.87 -8.34
CA VAL A 114 4.12 -9.89 -6.96
C VAL A 114 4.95 -8.95 -6.08
N GLU A 115 6.25 -8.85 -6.33
CA GLU A 115 7.14 -7.97 -5.58
C GLU A 115 6.73 -6.49 -5.64
N THR A 116 6.02 -6.07 -6.70
CA THR A 116 5.57 -4.67 -6.81
C THR A 116 4.55 -4.29 -5.74
N LEU A 117 3.98 -5.28 -5.06
CA LEU A 117 3.01 -5.08 -3.98
C LEU A 117 3.62 -5.23 -2.60
N ILE A 118 4.93 -5.50 -2.50
CA ILE A 118 5.57 -5.80 -1.22
C ILE A 118 6.50 -4.65 -0.81
N ALA A 119 6.16 -4.00 0.31
CA ALA A 119 7.00 -2.94 0.88
C ALA A 119 8.25 -3.57 1.49
N LYS A 120 9.40 -3.00 1.18
CA LYS A 120 10.70 -3.46 1.66
C LYS A 120 11.01 -2.87 3.02
N LYS A 121 11.39 -3.69 3.98
CA LYS A 121 11.76 -3.23 5.31
C LYS A 121 13.17 -2.62 5.24
N THR A 122 13.28 -1.33 5.53
CA THR A 122 14.55 -0.59 5.47
C THR A 122 15.11 -0.26 6.84
N GLY A 123 14.33 -0.49 7.89
CA GLY A 123 14.74 -0.25 9.28
C GLY A 123 13.67 -0.74 10.22
N GLU A 124 13.86 -0.55 11.51
CA GLU A 124 12.88 -0.96 12.53
C GLU A 124 11.63 -0.10 12.40
N GLY A 125 10.51 -0.73 12.01
CA GLY A 125 9.25 -0.03 11.77
C GLY A 125 9.24 0.89 10.55
N ILE A 126 10.20 0.76 9.64
CA ILE A 126 10.34 1.61 8.47
C ILE A 126 10.31 0.76 7.20
N TYR A 127 9.43 1.14 6.26
CA TYR A 127 9.25 0.42 5.00
C TYR A 127 9.33 1.37 3.82
N ARG A 128 9.77 0.84 2.68
CA ARG A 128 9.80 1.57 1.41
C ARG A 128 8.86 0.90 0.40
N PHE A 129 7.99 1.69 -0.21
CA PHE A 129 7.04 1.20 -1.21
C PHE A 129 6.93 2.21 -2.35
N ASP A 130 7.60 1.93 -3.46
CA ASP A 130 7.52 2.77 -4.65
C ASP A 130 6.45 2.26 -5.60
N ILE A 131 5.78 3.17 -6.29
CA ILE A 131 4.69 2.86 -7.20
C ILE A 131 5.10 3.30 -8.59
N VAL A 132 4.97 2.40 -9.57
CA VAL A 132 5.28 2.67 -10.97
C VAL A 132 4.01 2.50 -11.78
N LEU A 133 3.57 3.56 -12.47
CA LEU A 133 2.28 3.58 -13.14
C LEU A 133 2.27 2.86 -14.48
N GLN A 134 3.40 2.76 -15.18
CA GLN A 134 3.51 2.06 -16.47
C GLN A 134 4.94 1.59 -16.70
N GLY A 135 5.11 0.64 -17.64
CA GLY A 135 6.40 0.12 -18.03
C GLY A 135 6.66 -1.27 -17.48
N GLU A 136 7.88 -1.78 -17.65
CA GLU A 136 8.24 -3.13 -17.23
C GLU A 136 8.16 -3.35 -15.73
N ALA A 137 8.42 -2.30 -14.95
CA ALA A 137 8.36 -2.35 -13.50
C ALA A 137 7.00 -1.90 -12.94
N GLU A 138 5.97 -1.85 -13.77
CA GLU A 138 4.65 -1.38 -13.37
C GLU A 138 4.13 -2.11 -12.14
N THR A 139 3.66 -1.34 -11.16
CA THR A 139 2.98 -1.86 -9.98
C THR A 139 1.70 -2.58 -10.39
N VAL A 140 1.38 -3.69 -9.76
CA VAL A 140 0.12 -4.39 -10.03
C VAL A 140 -1.02 -3.56 -9.47
N PHE A 141 -1.99 -3.24 -10.34
CA PHE A 141 -3.22 -2.59 -9.90
C PHE A 141 -4.35 -3.61 -9.91
N LEU A 142 -5.21 -3.50 -8.92
CA LEU A 142 -6.23 -4.50 -8.65
C LEU A 142 -7.59 -3.97 -9.08
N ASP A 143 -8.37 -4.83 -9.72
CA ASP A 143 -9.76 -4.55 -10.08
C ASP A 143 -10.64 -5.20 -9.02
N MET A 144 -10.97 -4.45 -7.99
CA MET A 144 -11.68 -4.99 -6.83
C MET A 144 -12.96 -4.25 -6.55
#